data_285d6629305ea198c2e7a26d6ef202bc
#
_entry.id   285d6629305ea198c2e7a26d6ef202bc
#
_cell.length_a   1.000
_cell.length_b   1.000
_cell.length_c   1.000
_cell.angle_alpha   90.00
_cell.angle_beta   90.00
_cell.angle_gamma   90.00
#
_symmetry.space_group_name_H-M   'P 1'
#
loop_
_entity.id
_entity.type
_entity.pdbx_description
1 polymer ?
#
loop_
_entity_poly.entity_id
_entity_poly.type
_entity_poly.pdbx_seq_one_letter_code
_entity_poly.pdbx_strand_id
1 'polypeptide(L)'
;LTLSDGQYASCRKHGFEVRIRDCRTVTPEDYGTFDAIVSVGAFEHFCSLEEYKAGRQDEVYRNFFKTVSDLLPVGGRFYLQTMAFGPKMIGHEAMDIHADNNSDAYVMALAAKHLPGSWLPYGSEMITRNAEPYFKLINISNGRLDYIETIRRWRIMLRSFNVRKYTLY
;
A
#
# COMPACT_ATOMS: atom_id res chain seq x y z
N LEU A 1 13.31 -1.08 -2.39
CA LEU A 1 13.32 0.37 -2.51
C LEU A 1 12.63 1.01 -1.31
N THR A 2 12.97 2.25 -0.95
CA THR A 2 12.31 3.04 0.10
C THR A 2 12.46 4.53 -0.21
N LEU A 3 11.58 5.35 0.38
CA LEU A 3 11.72 6.82 0.42
C LEU A 3 12.18 7.32 1.80
N SER A 4 12.42 6.42 2.76
CA SER A 4 12.75 6.75 4.14
C SER A 4 14.24 6.54 4.43
N ASP A 5 14.94 7.60 4.85
CA ASP A 5 16.33 7.53 5.31
C ASP A 5 16.51 6.59 6.49
N GLY A 6 15.54 6.57 7.43
CA GLY A 6 15.57 5.68 8.58
C GLY A 6 15.46 4.20 8.20
N GLN A 7 14.57 3.87 7.25
CA GLN A 7 14.47 2.50 6.71
C GLN A 7 15.71 2.13 5.92
N TYR A 8 16.26 3.04 5.12
CA TYR A 8 17.51 2.84 4.40
C TYR A 8 18.64 2.49 5.38
N ALA A 9 18.86 3.30 6.41
CA ALA A 9 19.91 3.08 7.40
C ALA A 9 19.73 1.73 8.13
N SER A 10 18.49 1.40 8.51
CA SER A 10 18.17 0.13 9.18
C SER A 10 18.46 -1.08 8.27
N CYS A 11 17.98 -1.05 7.03
CA CYS A 11 18.24 -2.14 6.06
C CYS A 11 19.74 -2.34 5.81
N ARG A 12 20.48 -1.24 5.61
CA ARG A 12 21.94 -1.30 5.42
C ARG A 12 22.66 -1.91 6.62
N LYS A 13 22.27 -1.53 7.83
CA LYS A 13 22.81 -2.10 9.08
C LYS A 13 22.63 -3.62 9.16
N HIS A 14 21.56 -4.15 8.59
CA HIS A 14 21.28 -5.59 8.55
C HIS A 14 21.82 -6.31 7.30
N GLY A 15 22.63 -5.62 6.48
CA GLY A 15 23.30 -6.20 5.31
C GLY A 15 22.41 -6.31 4.06
N PHE A 16 21.21 -5.71 4.08
CA PHE A 16 20.34 -5.73 2.89
C PHE A 16 20.77 -4.70 1.84
N GLU A 17 20.66 -5.07 0.58
CA GLU A 17 20.72 -4.11 -0.51
C GLU A 17 19.44 -3.27 -0.49
N VAL A 18 19.60 -1.95 -0.38
CA VAL A 18 18.48 -0.99 -0.33
C VAL A 18 18.88 0.29 -1.06
N ARG A 19 17.92 0.92 -1.71
CA ARG A 19 18.10 2.19 -2.42
C ARG A 19 16.97 3.15 -2.08
N ILE A 20 17.30 4.43 -1.88
CA ILE A 20 16.32 5.51 -1.72
C ILE A 20 15.88 5.91 -3.12
N ARG A 21 14.72 5.43 -3.54
CA ARG A 21 14.14 5.74 -4.85
C ARG A 21 12.62 5.53 -4.85
N ASP A 22 11.91 6.41 -5.53
CA ASP A 22 10.50 6.21 -5.83
C ASP A 22 10.36 5.06 -6.85
N CYS A 23 9.64 4.01 -6.49
CA CYS A 23 9.43 2.85 -7.35
C CYS A 23 8.66 3.17 -8.65
N ARG A 24 7.95 4.30 -8.69
CA ARG A 24 7.25 4.77 -9.89
C ARG A 24 8.19 5.34 -10.97
N THR A 25 9.44 5.62 -10.61
CA THR A 25 10.45 6.20 -11.51
C THR A 25 11.56 5.22 -11.90
N VAL A 26 11.39 3.95 -11.57
CA VAL A 26 12.39 2.90 -11.84
C VAL A 26 12.25 2.42 -13.27
N THR A 27 13.38 2.20 -13.92
CA THR A 27 13.43 1.69 -15.29
C THR A 27 14.36 0.48 -15.41
N PRO A 28 14.24 -0.36 -16.45
CA PRO A 28 15.18 -1.46 -16.71
C PRO A 28 16.61 -0.99 -16.91
N GLU A 29 16.84 0.22 -17.39
CA GLU A 29 18.17 0.82 -17.57
C GLU A 29 18.85 1.06 -16.23
N ASP A 30 18.06 1.38 -15.17
CA ASP A 30 18.58 1.62 -13.82
C ASP A 30 18.95 0.31 -13.09
N TYR A 31 18.22 -0.77 -13.32
CA TYR A 31 18.25 -1.97 -12.47
C TYR A 31 18.34 -3.29 -13.23
N GLY A 32 18.19 -3.29 -14.54
CA GLY A 32 18.01 -4.52 -15.31
C GLY A 32 16.62 -5.15 -15.08
N THR A 33 16.53 -6.45 -15.28
CA THR A 33 15.29 -7.22 -15.08
C THR A 33 15.44 -8.16 -13.88
N PHE A 34 14.31 -8.53 -13.26
CA PHE A 34 14.22 -9.42 -12.11
C PHE A 34 13.37 -10.64 -12.45
N ASP A 35 13.69 -11.81 -11.91
CA ASP A 35 12.88 -13.03 -12.08
C ASP A 35 11.51 -12.90 -11.41
N ALA A 36 11.45 -12.15 -10.31
CA ALA A 36 10.21 -11.86 -9.58
C ALA A 36 10.28 -10.52 -8.86
N ILE A 37 9.11 -9.89 -8.71
CA ILE A 37 8.94 -8.66 -7.93
C ILE A 37 7.85 -8.88 -6.87
N VAL A 38 8.09 -8.35 -5.66
CA VAL A 38 7.16 -8.42 -4.53
C VAL A 38 6.87 -7.01 -4.03
N SER A 39 5.59 -6.68 -3.89
CA SER A 39 5.11 -5.44 -3.27
C SER A 39 4.16 -5.78 -2.12
N VAL A 40 4.51 -5.39 -0.91
CA VAL A 40 3.73 -5.66 0.31
C VAL A 40 3.52 -4.35 1.07
N GLY A 41 2.26 -3.93 1.22
CA GLY A 41 1.87 -2.74 1.97
C GLY A 41 2.45 -1.43 1.42
N ALA A 42 2.68 -1.34 0.11
CA ALA A 42 3.18 -0.14 -0.55
C ALA A 42 2.18 0.47 -1.53
N PHE A 43 1.37 -0.37 -2.16
CA PHE A 43 0.41 0.04 -3.20
C PHE A 43 -0.66 1.01 -2.67
N GLU A 44 -0.94 0.96 -1.38
CA GLU A 44 -1.84 1.86 -0.65
C GLU A 44 -1.43 3.33 -0.74
N HIS A 45 -0.15 3.59 -0.98
CA HIS A 45 0.46 4.92 -0.99
C HIS A 45 0.71 5.47 -2.40
N PHE A 46 0.28 4.78 -3.45
CA PHE A 46 0.58 5.20 -4.82
C PHE A 46 -0.43 6.19 -5.39
N CYS A 47 -1.66 6.17 -4.90
CA CYS A 47 -2.68 7.15 -5.29
C CYS A 47 -3.00 8.06 -4.10
N SER A 48 -2.91 9.35 -4.26
CA SER A 48 -3.36 10.33 -3.29
C SER A 48 -4.86 10.59 -3.41
N LEU A 49 -5.44 11.21 -2.39
CA LEU A 49 -6.84 11.65 -2.43
C LEU A 49 -7.08 12.68 -3.55
N GLU A 50 -6.11 13.56 -3.82
CA GLU A 50 -6.17 14.55 -4.90
C GLU A 50 -6.19 13.87 -6.28
N GLU A 51 -5.34 12.86 -6.49
CA GLU A 51 -5.34 12.09 -7.74
C GLU A 51 -6.64 11.33 -7.92
N TYR A 52 -7.19 10.74 -6.85
CA TYR A 52 -8.50 10.12 -6.87
C TYR A 52 -9.61 11.10 -7.26
N LYS A 53 -9.67 12.28 -6.60
CA LYS A 53 -10.65 13.33 -6.91
C LYS A 53 -10.53 13.85 -8.36
N ALA A 54 -9.33 13.85 -8.90
CA ALA A 54 -9.06 14.21 -10.29
C ALA A 54 -9.36 13.08 -11.29
N GLY A 55 -9.88 11.92 -10.83
CA GLY A 55 -10.21 10.76 -11.68
C GLY A 55 -8.99 10.02 -12.23
N ARG A 56 -7.79 10.21 -11.67
CA ARG A 56 -6.54 9.63 -12.19
C ARG A 56 -6.12 8.32 -11.52
N GLN A 57 -6.92 7.77 -10.62
CA GLN A 57 -6.55 6.55 -9.88
C GLN A 57 -6.22 5.36 -10.79
N ASP A 58 -7.03 5.13 -11.82
CA ASP A 58 -6.78 4.05 -12.80
C ASP A 58 -5.48 4.29 -13.58
N GLU A 59 -5.18 5.53 -13.96
CA GLU A 59 -3.93 5.90 -14.64
C GLU A 59 -2.71 5.62 -13.77
N VAL A 60 -2.74 6.04 -12.50
CA VAL A 60 -1.67 5.79 -11.52
C VAL A 60 -1.39 4.30 -11.38
N TYR A 61 -2.43 3.49 -11.26
CA TYR A 61 -2.26 2.04 -11.12
C TYR A 61 -1.76 1.37 -12.41
N ARG A 62 -2.24 1.77 -13.58
CA ARG A 62 -1.71 1.26 -14.87
C ARG A 62 -0.24 1.59 -15.06
N ASN A 63 0.16 2.81 -14.74
CA ASN A 63 1.57 3.22 -14.82
C ASN A 63 2.45 2.39 -13.88
N PHE A 64 1.98 2.11 -12.66
CA PHE A 64 2.69 1.22 -11.74
C PHE A 64 2.82 -0.20 -12.31
N PHE A 65 1.74 -0.81 -12.79
CA PHE A 65 1.79 -2.16 -13.36
C PHE A 65 2.66 -2.22 -14.62
N LYS A 66 2.63 -1.16 -15.45
CA LYS A 66 3.53 -1.04 -16.59
C LYS A 66 4.99 -1.07 -16.13
N THR A 67 5.36 -0.22 -15.17
CA THR A 67 6.73 -0.16 -14.62
C THR A 67 7.17 -1.54 -14.10
N VAL A 68 6.33 -2.23 -13.35
CA VAL A 68 6.63 -3.57 -12.84
C VAL A 68 6.81 -4.58 -13.99
N SER A 69 5.97 -4.49 -15.02
CA SER A 69 6.07 -5.37 -16.20
C SER A 69 7.35 -5.13 -17.00
N ASP A 70 7.77 -3.88 -17.14
CA ASP A 70 9.00 -3.53 -17.85
C ASP A 70 10.26 -4.08 -17.14
N LEU A 71 10.19 -4.28 -15.83
CA LEU A 71 11.26 -4.84 -15.00
C LEU A 71 11.27 -6.38 -14.93
N LEU A 72 10.31 -7.06 -15.58
CA LEU A 72 10.19 -8.50 -15.54
C LEU A 72 10.37 -9.11 -16.94
N PRO A 73 11.03 -10.26 -17.09
CA PRO A 73 11.01 -11.00 -18.36
C PRO A 73 9.62 -11.60 -18.61
N VAL A 74 9.38 -12.04 -19.82
CA VAL A 74 8.18 -12.82 -20.16
C VAL A 74 8.11 -14.06 -19.27
N GLY A 75 6.99 -14.25 -18.58
CA GLY A 75 6.80 -15.32 -17.60
C GLY A 75 7.31 -15.00 -16.19
N GLY A 76 7.91 -13.82 -15.98
CA GLY A 76 8.28 -13.32 -14.65
C GLY A 76 7.08 -13.22 -13.71
N ARG A 77 7.32 -13.23 -12.40
CA ARG A 77 6.28 -13.29 -11.38
C ARG A 77 6.18 -11.99 -10.62
N PHE A 78 4.94 -11.51 -10.45
CA PHE A 78 4.64 -10.39 -9.57
C PHE A 78 3.69 -10.81 -8.45
N TYR A 79 4.07 -10.52 -7.20
CA TYR A 79 3.22 -10.69 -6.03
C TYR A 79 2.85 -9.32 -5.45
N LEU A 80 1.56 -9.07 -5.32
CA LEU A 80 1.02 -7.85 -4.71
C LEU A 80 0.17 -8.20 -3.50
N GLN A 81 0.51 -7.63 -2.35
CA GLN A 81 -0.34 -7.61 -1.16
C GLN A 81 -0.66 -6.16 -0.83
N THR A 82 -1.94 -5.84 -0.71
CA THR A 82 -2.42 -4.49 -0.43
C THR A 82 -3.75 -4.49 0.29
N MET A 83 -4.08 -3.40 0.94
CA MET A 83 -5.44 -3.12 1.41
C MET A 83 -6.28 -2.57 0.26
N ALA A 84 -7.58 -2.82 0.32
CA ALA A 84 -8.56 -2.26 -0.60
C ALA A 84 -9.83 -1.86 0.15
N PHE A 85 -10.50 -0.84 -0.34
CA PHE A 85 -11.83 -0.49 0.17
C PHE A 85 -12.83 -1.61 -0.12
N GLY A 86 -13.69 -1.88 0.85
CA GLY A 86 -14.80 -2.80 0.68
C GLY A 86 -15.99 -2.16 -0.07
N PRO A 87 -16.98 -2.98 -0.44
CA PRO A 87 -18.13 -2.51 -1.24
C PRO A 87 -19.05 -1.52 -0.49
N LYS A 88 -18.90 -1.40 0.82
CA LYS A 88 -19.67 -0.45 1.65
C LYS A 88 -18.88 0.81 1.99
N MET A 89 -17.74 1.04 1.32
CA MET A 89 -16.94 2.25 1.55
C MET A 89 -17.75 3.48 1.20
N ILE A 90 -17.78 4.45 2.10
CA ILE A 90 -18.41 5.76 1.87
C ILE A 90 -17.61 6.58 0.84
N GLY A 91 -18.28 7.48 0.12
CA GLY A 91 -17.59 8.46 -0.72
C GLY A 91 -16.76 9.44 0.10
N HIS A 92 -15.76 10.04 -0.53
CA HIS A 92 -14.88 11.01 0.14
C HIS A 92 -15.64 12.28 0.60
N GLU A 93 -16.76 12.63 -0.04
CA GLU A 93 -17.65 13.75 0.31
C GLU A 93 -18.37 13.53 1.64
N ALA A 94 -18.53 12.28 2.05
CA ALA A 94 -19.18 11.93 3.32
C ALA A 94 -18.22 11.90 4.52
N MET A 95 -16.92 12.16 4.29
CA MET A 95 -15.94 12.21 5.38
C MET A 95 -16.16 13.46 6.24
N ASP A 96 -16.29 13.25 7.56
CA ASP A 96 -16.50 14.34 8.51
C ASP A 96 -15.74 14.08 9.82
N ILE A 97 -14.77 14.92 10.14
CA ILE A 97 -13.98 14.84 11.38
C ILE A 97 -14.80 15.20 12.64
N HIS A 98 -15.98 15.76 12.48
CA HIS A 98 -16.89 16.11 13.56
C HIS A 98 -18.05 15.11 13.72
N ALA A 99 -18.10 14.07 12.88
CA ALA A 99 -19.06 13.00 13.00
C ALA A 99 -18.82 12.14 14.27
N ASP A 100 -19.76 11.25 14.58
CA ASP A 100 -19.59 10.29 15.69
C ASP A 100 -18.29 9.50 15.56
N ASN A 101 -17.54 9.39 16.65
CA ASN A 101 -16.21 8.75 16.70
C ASN A 101 -16.19 7.29 16.23
N ASN A 102 -17.33 6.61 16.22
CA ASN A 102 -17.46 5.24 15.74
C ASN A 102 -18.03 5.14 14.32
N SER A 103 -18.32 6.27 13.67
CA SER A 103 -18.85 6.29 12.31
C SER A 103 -17.74 6.11 11.26
N ASP A 104 -18.09 5.54 10.11
CA ASP A 104 -17.18 5.45 8.97
C ASP A 104 -16.74 6.85 8.49
N ALA A 105 -17.62 7.86 8.59
CA ALA A 105 -17.33 9.25 8.23
C ALA A 105 -16.16 9.82 9.05
N TYR A 106 -16.18 9.64 10.37
CA TYR A 106 -15.11 10.08 11.27
C TYR A 106 -13.82 9.29 11.03
N VAL A 107 -13.90 7.95 10.99
CA VAL A 107 -12.72 7.09 10.82
C VAL A 107 -12.00 7.40 9.50
N MET A 108 -12.75 7.62 8.42
CA MET A 108 -12.16 7.95 7.13
C MET A 108 -11.59 9.36 7.08
N ALA A 109 -12.23 10.35 7.72
CA ALA A 109 -11.67 11.68 7.86
C ALA A 109 -10.36 11.66 8.66
N LEU A 110 -10.30 10.86 9.73
CA LEU A 110 -9.10 10.68 10.53
C LEU A 110 -7.98 10.00 9.73
N ALA A 111 -8.31 8.95 8.97
CA ALA A 111 -7.36 8.27 8.08
C ALA A 111 -6.79 9.23 7.03
N ALA A 112 -7.62 9.99 6.34
CA ALA A 112 -7.19 10.99 5.35
C ALA A 112 -6.32 12.09 5.97
N LYS A 113 -6.59 12.50 7.21
CA LYS A 113 -5.77 13.48 7.94
C LYS A 113 -4.37 12.97 8.26
N HIS A 114 -4.25 11.71 8.67
CA HIS A 114 -2.98 11.13 9.11
C HIS A 114 -2.20 10.42 8.00
N LEU A 115 -2.86 10.06 6.90
CA LEU A 115 -2.29 9.40 5.73
C LEU A 115 -2.67 10.17 4.44
N PRO A 116 -2.30 11.46 4.31
CA PRO A 116 -2.79 12.35 3.25
C PRO A 116 -2.40 11.90 1.84
N GLY A 117 -1.30 11.14 1.70
CA GLY A 117 -0.82 10.63 0.41
C GLY A 117 -1.42 9.28 0.00
N SER A 118 -2.46 8.80 0.70
CA SER A 118 -2.95 7.42 0.52
C SER A 118 -4.45 7.38 0.24
N TRP A 119 -4.83 6.80 -0.91
CA TRP A 119 -6.20 6.47 -1.23
C TRP A 119 -6.26 5.06 -1.81
N LEU A 120 -6.98 4.17 -1.13
CA LEU A 120 -6.99 2.75 -1.46
C LEU A 120 -7.76 2.45 -2.76
N PRO A 121 -7.44 1.33 -3.44
CA PRO A 121 -8.26 0.85 -4.55
C PRO A 121 -9.63 0.37 -4.06
N TYR A 122 -10.64 0.49 -4.92
CA TYR A 122 -11.99 -0.02 -4.65
C TYR A 122 -12.11 -1.48 -5.09
N GLY A 123 -11.87 -2.40 -4.14
CA GLY A 123 -11.94 -3.83 -4.36
C GLY A 123 -10.77 -4.40 -5.17
N SER A 124 -10.77 -5.72 -5.28
CA SER A 124 -9.80 -6.46 -6.07
C SER A 124 -9.98 -6.27 -7.57
N GLU A 125 -11.22 -6.03 -8.01
CA GLU A 125 -11.59 -5.85 -9.41
C GLU A 125 -10.91 -4.63 -10.03
N MET A 126 -10.78 -3.53 -9.28
CA MET A 126 -10.05 -2.36 -9.74
C MET A 126 -8.56 -2.67 -9.96
N ILE A 127 -7.97 -3.43 -9.05
CA ILE A 127 -6.57 -3.83 -9.14
C ILE A 127 -6.35 -4.72 -10.36
N THR A 128 -7.16 -5.77 -10.51
CA THR A 128 -7.02 -6.75 -11.60
C THR A 128 -7.27 -6.11 -12.95
N ARG A 129 -8.28 -5.27 -13.11
CA ARG A 129 -8.58 -4.54 -14.35
C ARG A 129 -7.41 -3.67 -14.81
N ASN A 130 -6.72 -3.00 -13.89
CA ASN A 130 -5.58 -2.15 -14.22
C ASN A 130 -4.29 -2.94 -14.46
N ALA A 131 -4.19 -4.16 -13.92
CA ALA A 131 -3.07 -5.08 -14.15
C ALA A 131 -3.21 -5.89 -15.45
N GLU A 132 -4.44 -6.16 -15.92
CA GLU A 132 -4.75 -7.05 -17.05
C GLU A 132 -3.95 -6.77 -18.34
N PRO A 133 -3.68 -5.50 -18.73
CA PRO A 133 -2.86 -5.23 -19.92
C PRO A 133 -1.43 -5.77 -19.85
N TYR A 134 -0.92 -6.04 -18.65
CA TYR A 134 0.48 -6.38 -18.38
C TYR A 134 0.64 -7.76 -17.75
N PHE A 135 -0.36 -8.23 -17.01
CA PHE A 135 -0.29 -9.45 -16.19
C PHE A 135 -1.51 -10.34 -16.37
N LYS A 136 -1.26 -11.64 -16.38
CA LYS A 136 -2.31 -12.64 -16.22
C LYS A 136 -2.48 -12.96 -14.74
N LEU A 137 -3.68 -12.76 -14.19
CA LEU A 137 -4.00 -13.17 -12.83
C LEU A 137 -3.87 -14.70 -12.67
N ILE A 138 -3.08 -15.13 -11.70
CA ILE A 138 -2.87 -16.55 -11.39
C ILE A 138 -3.70 -16.94 -10.16
N ASN A 139 -3.64 -16.12 -9.11
CA ASN A 139 -4.34 -16.37 -7.87
C ASN A 139 -4.70 -15.06 -7.17
N ILE A 140 -5.79 -15.09 -6.43
CA ILE A 140 -6.21 -14.03 -5.53
C ILE A 140 -6.72 -14.63 -4.22
N SER A 141 -6.32 -14.05 -3.10
CA SER A 141 -6.79 -14.44 -1.78
C SER A 141 -7.23 -13.21 -0.99
N ASN A 142 -8.24 -13.40 -0.14
CA ASN A 142 -8.74 -12.37 0.73
C ASN A 142 -8.22 -12.58 2.16
N GLY A 143 -7.21 -11.81 2.55
CA GLY A 143 -6.59 -11.84 3.89
C GLY A 143 -7.33 -11.01 4.96
N ARG A 144 -8.59 -10.59 4.74
CA ARG A 144 -9.32 -9.72 5.66
C ARG A 144 -9.42 -10.29 7.08
N LEU A 145 -9.69 -11.58 7.22
CA LEU A 145 -9.83 -12.21 8.53
C LEU A 145 -8.49 -12.29 9.26
N ASP A 146 -7.40 -12.58 8.55
CA ASP A 146 -6.05 -12.60 9.11
C ASP A 146 -5.63 -11.20 9.58
N TYR A 147 -6.01 -10.16 8.82
CA TYR A 147 -5.72 -8.78 9.18
C TYR A 147 -6.53 -8.33 10.41
N ILE A 148 -7.79 -8.74 10.53
CA ILE A 148 -8.61 -8.50 11.74
C ILE A 148 -7.94 -9.11 12.98
N GLU A 149 -7.44 -10.35 12.89
CA GLU A 149 -6.72 -11.00 14.00
C GLU A 149 -5.41 -10.25 14.31
N THR A 150 -4.68 -9.80 13.30
CA THR A 150 -3.47 -8.98 13.49
C THR A 150 -3.77 -7.70 14.27
N ILE A 151 -4.80 -6.94 13.88
CA ILE A 151 -5.23 -5.72 14.58
C ILE A 151 -5.68 -6.04 16.02
N ARG A 152 -6.40 -7.14 16.21
CA ARG A 152 -6.80 -7.59 17.55
C ARG A 152 -5.59 -7.83 18.45
N ARG A 153 -4.55 -8.47 17.96
CA ARG A 153 -3.29 -8.70 18.69
C ARG A 153 -2.54 -7.40 18.96
N TRP A 154 -2.47 -6.50 18.00
CA TRP A 154 -1.86 -5.18 18.22
C TRP A 154 -2.58 -4.40 19.32
N ARG A 155 -3.92 -4.41 19.36
CA ARG A 155 -4.68 -3.78 20.47
C ARG A 155 -4.33 -4.38 21.83
N ILE A 156 -4.15 -5.68 21.94
CA ILE A 156 -3.74 -6.33 23.20
C ILE A 156 -2.33 -5.88 23.58
N MET A 157 -1.40 -5.87 22.63
CA MET A 157 -0.02 -5.45 22.89
C MET A 157 0.08 -3.98 23.31
N LEU A 158 -0.70 -3.09 22.69
CA LEU A 158 -0.74 -1.66 23.04
C LEU A 158 -1.35 -1.42 24.43
N ARG A 159 -2.30 -2.27 24.86
CA ARG A 159 -2.89 -2.20 26.21
C ARG A 159 -1.98 -2.77 27.29
N SER A 160 -1.07 -3.66 26.95
CA SER A 160 -0.05 -4.17 27.86
C SER A 160 1.10 -3.17 27.98
N PHE A 161 0.84 -2.05 28.68
CA PHE A 161 1.82 -1.00 28.88
C PHE A 161 3.02 -1.53 29.67
N ASN A 162 4.19 -1.55 29.07
CA ASN A 162 5.43 -1.95 29.73
C ASN A 162 6.32 -0.71 29.91
N VAL A 163 6.32 -0.15 31.11
CA VAL A 163 7.10 1.04 31.49
C VAL A 163 8.58 0.90 31.12
N ARG A 164 9.16 -0.29 31.21
CA ARG A 164 10.57 -0.54 30.87
C ARG A 164 10.89 -0.34 29.38
N LYS A 165 9.92 -0.47 28.49
CA LYS A 165 10.12 -0.23 27.05
C LYS A 165 10.14 1.25 26.70
N TYR A 166 9.45 2.09 27.48
CA TYR A 166 9.37 3.54 27.23
C TYR A 166 10.53 4.34 27.81
N THR A 167 11.30 3.76 28.74
CA THR A 167 12.49 4.40 29.32
C THR A 167 13.76 4.15 28.49
N LEU A 168 13.68 3.41 27.39
CA LEU A 168 14.81 3.08 26.52
C LEU A 168 14.76 3.82 25.14
N TYR A 169 13.82 4.71 24.95
CA TYR A 169 13.70 5.64 23.82
C TYR A 169 13.59 7.07 24.36
#